data_acdf2ad0358d878e77e890f79f434fca
#
_entry.id   acdf2ad0358d878e77e890f79f434fca
#
_cell.length_a   1.000
_cell.length_b   1.000
_cell.length_c   1.000
_cell.angle_alpha   90.00
_cell.angle_beta   90.00
_cell.angle_gamma   90.00
#
_symmetry.space_group_name_H-M   'P 1'
#
loop_
_entity.id
_entity.type
_entity.pdbx_description
1 polymer ?
#
loop_
_entity_poly.entity_id
_entity_poly.type
_entity_poly.pdbx_seq_one_letter_code
_entity_poly.pdbx_strand_id
1 'polypeptide(L)'
;MADPVRPSADGGDQDRPGAAESPADSAAQHQGEAKKKPPLWRELLVLAATALVLTFLIQTFLARVYVIPSQSMEQTLHGCPDCSNDRVLVDKLVYDFSEIEPGEVVVFRGPDAWGNDFVSQRSDNPVVHGLQTVLSLVGLAPPDERDFVKRVIAVGGQTVECCDEQHRVKVDGKPLDEPYIYWQPGTSPADHEPFAPVKVPEGHLWVMGDNRTNSTDSRKQGGGGEAGTVPEENVIGKARVIVLPPSRWQGIGDHNPQAVAMGAPAWQGAVPAGAGVLAAWPVLFLGRRLRKRLTGPSRT
;
A
#
# COMPACT_ATOMS: atom_id res chain seq x y z
N MET A 1 -30.76 -88.11 38.99
CA MET A 1 -30.13 -89.42 39.00
C MET A 1 -28.65 -89.22 38.95
N ALA A 2 -28.03 -89.52 40.07
CA ALA A 2 -26.73 -90.10 40.31
C ALA A 2 -25.47 -89.23 40.00
N ASP A 3 -24.94 -88.66 41.04
CA ASP A 3 -23.53 -88.75 41.42
C ASP A 3 -22.99 -90.20 41.26
N PRO A 4 -21.71 -90.52 41.35
CA PRO A 4 -20.66 -89.89 42.18
C PRO A 4 -19.20 -90.08 41.73
N VAL A 5 -18.27 -89.47 42.54
CA VAL A 5 -17.04 -90.06 43.15
C VAL A 5 -15.67 -89.57 42.65
N ARG A 6 -14.99 -88.89 43.59
CA ARG A 6 -13.54 -88.82 43.81
C ARG A 6 -12.88 -90.16 44.05
N PRO A 7 -11.56 -90.30 44.04
CA PRO A 7 -10.58 -89.76 45.01
C PRO A 7 -9.15 -89.47 44.39
N SER A 8 -8.41 -88.54 44.96
CA SER A 8 -7.41 -88.62 46.07
C SER A 8 -6.00 -89.11 45.72
N ALA A 9 -5.08 -88.25 46.13
CA ALA A 9 -3.80 -88.42 46.80
C ALA A 9 -2.59 -88.74 45.89
N ASP A 10 -1.49 -88.17 46.03
CA ASP A 10 -0.52 -87.95 47.09
C ASP A 10 0.87 -87.69 46.56
N GLY A 11 1.63 -86.84 47.16
CA GLY A 11 2.96 -87.09 47.64
C GLY A 11 4.20 -86.51 46.96
N GLY A 12 4.89 -85.66 47.70
CA GLY A 12 6.36 -85.59 47.74
C GLY A 12 7.00 -84.46 46.97
N ASP A 13 7.41 -83.43 47.60
CA ASP A 13 8.51 -83.02 48.50
C ASP A 13 9.87 -82.72 47.78
N GLN A 14 10.42 -81.54 48.18
CA GLN A 14 11.83 -81.08 48.19
C GLN A 14 12.52 -80.76 46.87
N ASP A 15 12.99 -79.55 46.62
CA ASP A 15 14.11 -78.81 47.24
C ASP A 15 14.33 -77.44 46.56
N ARG A 16 14.65 -76.41 47.32
CA ARG A 16 15.24 -75.15 46.98
C ARG A 16 16.73 -75.31 46.66
N PRO A 17 17.52 -74.33 46.13
CA PRO A 17 17.33 -72.85 45.96
C PRO A 17 17.91 -72.32 44.68
N GLY A 18 17.71 -71.00 44.45
CA GLY A 18 18.48 -70.27 43.45
C GLY A 18 17.88 -68.93 43.08
N ALA A 19 18.27 -67.90 43.79
CA ALA A 19 17.96 -66.50 43.53
C ALA A 19 18.45 -66.01 42.16
N ALA A 20 17.61 -65.28 41.45
CA ALA A 20 18.05 -64.26 40.53
C ALA A 20 16.96 -63.17 40.46
N GLU A 21 17.26 -62.06 41.09
CA GLU A 21 16.53 -60.80 41.00
C GLU A 21 16.55 -60.32 39.55
N SER A 22 15.38 -60.11 38.97
CA SER A 22 15.18 -59.35 37.75
C SER A 22 14.78 -57.91 38.16
N PRO A 23 15.47 -56.87 37.68
CA PRO A 23 15.03 -55.51 37.98
C PRO A 23 13.79 -55.21 37.20
N ALA A 24 12.72 -54.96 37.92
CA ALA A 24 11.44 -54.54 37.42
C ALA A 24 11.58 -53.17 36.75
N ASP A 25 11.03 -53.10 35.56
CA ASP A 25 10.74 -51.94 34.75
C ASP A 25 10.20 -50.77 35.56
N SER A 26 11.03 -49.76 35.76
CA SER A 26 10.56 -48.40 36.04
C SER A 26 10.32 -47.69 34.71
N ALA A 27 9.33 -48.14 33.96
CA ALA A 27 8.75 -47.34 32.90
C ALA A 27 8.04 -46.15 33.56
N ALA A 28 8.78 -45.10 33.79
CA ALA A 28 8.23 -43.79 34.12
C ALA A 28 7.31 -43.37 32.98
N GLN A 29 6.03 -43.51 33.20
CA GLN A 29 4.98 -42.92 32.36
C GLN A 29 5.13 -41.41 32.41
N HIS A 30 5.89 -40.84 31.49
CA HIS A 30 5.74 -39.44 31.11
C HIS A 30 4.34 -39.29 30.49
N GLN A 31 3.34 -39.13 31.34
CA GLN A 31 2.07 -38.54 30.94
C GLN A 31 2.36 -37.13 30.46
N GLY A 32 2.56 -37.01 29.15
CA GLY A 32 2.59 -35.70 28.49
C GLY A 32 1.28 -34.98 28.82
N GLU A 33 1.34 -33.97 29.68
CA GLU A 33 0.22 -33.08 29.92
C GLU A 33 -0.31 -32.59 28.57
N ALA A 34 -1.45 -33.09 28.17
CA ALA A 34 -2.16 -32.61 27.00
C ALA A 34 -2.52 -31.15 27.29
N LYS A 35 -1.72 -30.21 26.77
CA LYS A 35 -1.98 -28.78 26.85
C LYS A 35 -3.39 -28.54 26.34
N LYS A 36 -4.31 -28.18 27.25
CA LYS A 36 -5.70 -27.84 26.92
C LYS A 36 -5.67 -26.80 25.82
N LYS A 37 -6.22 -27.16 24.65
CA LYS A 37 -6.32 -26.22 23.52
C LYS A 37 -7.07 -24.98 24.01
N PRO A 38 -6.54 -23.77 23.76
CA PRO A 38 -7.24 -22.54 24.15
C PRO A 38 -8.62 -22.49 23.49
N PRO A 39 -9.62 -21.88 24.13
CA PRO A 39 -10.95 -21.77 23.54
C PRO A 39 -10.89 -20.96 22.24
N LEU A 40 -11.60 -21.40 21.20
CA LEU A 40 -11.58 -20.81 19.85
C LEU A 40 -11.79 -19.29 19.83
N TRP A 41 -12.63 -18.76 20.74
CA TRP A 41 -12.88 -17.32 20.84
C TRP A 41 -11.62 -16.54 21.22
N ARG A 42 -10.72 -17.10 22.04
CA ARG A 42 -9.44 -16.49 22.42
C ARG A 42 -8.48 -16.43 21.24
N GLU A 43 -8.41 -17.52 20.46
CA GLU A 43 -7.62 -17.54 19.22
C GLU A 43 -8.14 -16.49 18.23
N LEU A 44 -9.46 -16.40 18.06
CA LEU A 44 -10.10 -15.41 17.20
C LEU A 44 -9.80 -13.98 17.65
N LEU A 45 -9.87 -13.69 18.96
CA LEU A 45 -9.51 -12.38 19.50
C LEU A 45 -8.04 -12.01 19.27
N VAL A 46 -7.12 -12.97 19.46
CA VAL A 46 -5.68 -12.75 19.21
C VAL A 46 -5.45 -12.48 17.74
N LEU A 47 -6.08 -13.26 16.84
CA LEU A 47 -5.98 -13.03 15.40
C LEU A 47 -6.53 -11.65 15.00
N ALA A 48 -7.70 -11.28 15.51
CA ALA A 48 -8.31 -9.98 15.25
C ALA A 48 -7.43 -8.83 15.77
N ALA A 49 -6.91 -8.93 16.99
CA ALA A 49 -6.01 -7.94 17.57
C ALA A 49 -4.71 -7.83 16.76
N THR A 50 -4.12 -8.95 16.38
CA THR A 50 -2.91 -8.97 15.54
C THR A 50 -3.16 -8.33 14.18
N ALA A 51 -4.29 -8.65 13.52
CA ALA A 51 -4.66 -8.07 12.24
C ALA A 51 -4.86 -6.54 12.36
N LEU A 52 -5.53 -6.07 13.41
CA LEU A 52 -5.70 -4.63 13.66
C LEU A 52 -4.37 -3.92 13.87
N VAL A 53 -3.47 -4.48 14.69
CA VAL A 53 -2.15 -3.91 14.93
C VAL A 53 -1.33 -3.86 13.64
N LEU A 54 -1.31 -4.94 12.86
CA LEU A 54 -0.61 -4.97 11.56
C LEU A 54 -1.19 -3.95 10.58
N THR A 55 -2.51 -3.87 10.48
CA THR A 55 -3.17 -2.87 9.61
C THR A 55 -2.81 -1.45 10.04
N PHE A 56 -2.83 -1.17 11.33
CA PHE A 56 -2.44 0.13 11.87
C PHE A 56 -0.98 0.46 11.53
N LEU A 57 -0.05 -0.49 11.73
CA LEU A 57 1.37 -0.28 11.42
C LEU A 57 1.59 -0.05 9.92
N ILE A 58 0.95 -0.85 9.07
CA ILE A 58 1.06 -0.70 7.61
C ILE A 58 0.54 0.68 7.19
N GLN A 59 -0.65 1.07 7.63
CA GLN A 59 -1.26 2.34 7.22
C GLN A 59 -0.55 3.57 7.78
N THR A 60 0.08 3.44 8.95
CA THR A 60 0.82 4.55 9.55
C THR A 60 2.17 4.76 8.87
N PHE A 61 2.90 3.69 8.60
CA PHE A 61 4.31 3.78 8.20
C PHE A 61 4.60 3.42 6.74
N LEU A 62 3.87 2.47 6.16
CA LEU A 62 4.22 1.93 4.84
C LEU A 62 3.36 2.49 3.72
N ALA A 63 2.05 2.33 3.83
CA ALA A 63 1.14 2.70 2.78
C ALA A 63 -0.25 3.02 3.32
N ARG A 64 -0.91 4.02 2.75
CA ARG A 64 -2.25 4.44 3.15
C ARG A 64 -3.19 4.49 1.94
N VAL A 65 -4.46 4.16 2.17
CA VAL A 65 -5.49 4.28 1.15
C VAL A 65 -6.19 5.64 1.28
N TYR A 66 -6.21 6.38 0.18
CA TYR A 66 -6.89 7.67 0.06
C TYR A 66 -8.11 7.57 -0.85
N VAL A 67 -9.18 8.26 -0.48
CA VAL A 67 -10.37 8.44 -1.32
C VAL A 67 -10.17 9.70 -2.16
N ILE A 68 -10.47 9.62 -3.46
CA ILE A 68 -10.35 10.75 -4.39
C ILE A 68 -11.71 11.48 -4.46
N PRO A 69 -11.85 12.68 -3.87
CA PRO A 69 -13.15 13.33 -3.77
C PRO A 69 -13.48 14.25 -4.95
N SER A 70 -12.53 14.53 -5.83
CA SER A 70 -12.65 15.56 -6.86
C SER A 70 -12.25 15.09 -8.26
N GLN A 71 -12.74 15.81 -9.27
CA GLN A 71 -12.45 15.53 -10.68
C GLN A 71 -11.11 16.08 -11.18
N SER A 72 -10.30 16.67 -10.30
CA SER A 72 -9.08 17.38 -10.72
C SER A 72 -8.02 16.49 -11.36
N MET A 73 -8.08 15.18 -11.19
CA MET A 73 -7.15 14.18 -11.71
C MET A 73 -7.79 13.23 -12.73
N GLU A 74 -8.99 13.61 -13.27
CA GLU A 74 -9.61 12.85 -14.37
C GLU A 74 -8.68 12.81 -15.59
N GLN A 75 -8.58 11.75 -16.36
CA GLN A 75 -9.19 10.42 -16.19
C GLN A 75 -8.31 9.47 -15.37
N THR A 76 -7.14 9.93 -14.95
CA THR A 76 -6.19 9.12 -14.20
C THR A 76 -6.80 8.62 -12.89
N LEU A 77 -7.42 9.54 -12.15
CA LEU A 77 -8.16 9.23 -10.92
C LEU A 77 -9.56 9.83 -11.00
N HIS A 78 -10.55 9.01 -10.69
CA HIS A 78 -11.95 9.39 -10.73
C HIS A 78 -12.48 9.76 -9.34
N GLY A 79 -13.09 10.93 -9.24
CA GLY A 79 -13.76 11.39 -8.03
C GLY A 79 -14.76 12.49 -8.30
N CYS A 80 -15.95 12.39 -7.71
CA CYS A 80 -16.97 13.42 -7.77
C CYS A 80 -17.90 13.32 -6.55
N PRO A 81 -18.68 14.37 -6.25
CA PRO A 81 -19.78 14.23 -5.31
C PRO A 81 -20.77 13.17 -5.84
N ASP A 82 -21.24 12.29 -4.95
CA ASP A 82 -22.27 11.28 -5.22
C ASP A 82 -21.92 10.19 -6.26
N CYS A 83 -20.63 10.04 -6.62
CA CYS A 83 -20.18 8.95 -7.48
C CYS A 83 -19.33 7.91 -6.71
N SER A 84 -18.98 6.83 -7.42
CA SER A 84 -18.09 5.81 -6.90
C SER A 84 -16.63 6.27 -6.99
N ASN A 85 -16.17 6.98 -5.98
CA ASN A 85 -14.84 7.55 -5.91
C ASN A 85 -13.74 6.48 -5.89
N ASP A 86 -12.65 6.73 -6.62
CA ASP A 86 -11.47 5.89 -6.58
C ASP A 86 -10.84 5.89 -5.17
N ARG A 87 -10.35 4.72 -4.76
CA ARG A 87 -9.48 4.59 -3.59
C ARG A 87 -8.09 4.18 -4.06
N VAL A 88 -7.11 4.98 -3.68
CA VAL A 88 -5.75 4.89 -4.18
C VAL A 88 -4.81 4.48 -3.06
N LEU A 89 -4.00 3.47 -3.30
CA LEU A 89 -2.92 3.09 -2.40
C LEU A 89 -1.73 4.02 -2.62
N VAL A 90 -1.31 4.67 -1.55
CA VAL A 90 -0.19 5.61 -1.52
C VAL A 90 0.96 4.98 -0.76
N ASP A 91 2.10 4.88 -1.42
CA ASP A 91 3.37 4.41 -0.89
C ASP A 91 4.06 5.58 -0.18
N LYS A 92 4.24 5.44 1.12
CA LYS A 92 4.82 6.49 1.98
C LYS A 92 6.34 6.39 2.12
N LEU A 93 6.90 5.23 1.78
CA LEU A 93 8.34 4.96 1.97
C LEU A 93 9.19 5.31 0.75
N VAL A 94 8.57 5.44 -0.42
CA VAL A 94 9.31 5.59 -1.67
C VAL A 94 10.31 6.74 -1.63
N TYR A 95 9.91 7.88 -1.05
CA TYR A 95 10.74 9.08 -1.00
C TYR A 95 11.75 9.12 0.16
N ASP A 96 11.79 8.09 1.00
CA ASP A 96 12.91 7.84 1.92
C ASP A 96 14.12 7.26 1.18
N PHE A 97 13.93 6.73 -0.05
CA PHE A 97 14.94 6.01 -0.82
C PHE A 97 15.14 6.51 -2.25
N SER A 98 14.26 7.38 -2.73
CA SER A 98 14.32 7.95 -4.08
C SER A 98 13.89 9.41 -4.08
N GLU A 99 14.37 10.16 -5.05
CA GLU A 99 13.93 11.54 -5.31
C GLU A 99 12.56 11.54 -5.99
N ILE A 100 11.87 12.68 -5.90
CA ILE A 100 10.60 12.90 -6.58
C ILE A 100 10.89 13.29 -8.03
N GLU A 101 10.28 12.59 -8.98
CA GLU A 101 10.50 12.82 -10.41
C GLU A 101 9.27 13.44 -11.09
N PRO A 102 9.49 14.24 -12.16
CA PRO A 102 8.40 14.71 -13.01
C PRO A 102 7.59 13.54 -13.59
N GLY A 103 6.27 13.69 -13.60
CA GLY A 103 5.33 12.66 -14.06
C GLY A 103 4.71 11.82 -12.94
N GLU A 104 5.30 11.82 -11.75
CA GLU A 104 4.76 11.09 -10.62
C GLU A 104 3.49 11.75 -10.06
N VAL A 105 2.52 10.93 -9.66
CA VAL A 105 1.32 11.40 -8.96
C VAL A 105 1.56 11.29 -7.48
N VAL A 106 1.59 12.43 -6.81
CA VAL A 106 1.89 12.56 -5.39
C VAL A 106 0.68 12.97 -4.57
N VAL A 107 0.63 12.45 -3.35
CA VAL A 107 -0.26 12.93 -2.29
C VAL A 107 0.56 13.79 -1.35
N PHE A 108 0.08 14.99 -1.07
CA PHE A 108 0.81 15.95 -0.26
C PHE A 108 -0.14 16.81 0.58
N ARG A 109 0.37 17.33 1.67
CA ARG A 109 -0.33 18.33 2.49
C ARG A 109 -0.21 19.70 1.83
N GLY A 110 -1.36 20.37 1.65
CA GLY A 110 -1.35 21.73 1.07
C GLY A 110 -0.50 22.69 1.91
N PRO A 111 0.38 23.49 1.27
CA PRO A 111 1.13 24.53 1.97
C PRO A 111 0.19 25.57 2.60
N ASP A 112 0.67 26.28 3.61
CA ASP A 112 -0.12 27.34 4.25
C ASP A 112 -0.49 28.47 3.26
N ALA A 113 0.37 28.72 2.29
CA ALA A 113 0.13 29.69 1.21
C ALA A 113 -1.09 29.33 0.33
N TRP A 114 -1.54 28.06 0.32
CA TRP A 114 -2.71 27.62 -0.46
C TRP A 114 -4.05 27.97 0.22
N GLY A 115 -4.04 28.74 1.31
CA GLY A 115 -5.23 29.23 1.97
C GLY A 115 -5.91 28.21 2.88
N ASN A 116 -6.96 28.67 3.58
CA ASN A 116 -7.67 27.93 4.61
C ASN A 116 -9.08 27.50 4.18
N ASP A 117 -9.39 27.47 2.90
CA ASP A 117 -10.72 27.14 2.40
C ASP A 117 -11.08 25.64 2.50
N PHE A 118 -10.33 24.91 3.34
CA PHE A 118 -10.61 23.50 3.61
C PHE A 118 -11.87 23.38 4.47
N VAL A 119 -12.91 22.78 3.88
CA VAL A 119 -14.07 22.34 4.62
C VAL A 119 -13.89 20.87 4.95
N SER A 120 -13.78 20.56 6.25
CA SER A 120 -13.71 19.17 6.69
C SER A 120 -14.93 18.39 6.17
N GLN A 121 -14.70 17.23 5.58
CA GLN A 121 -15.76 16.31 5.15
C GLN A 121 -16.31 15.46 6.29
N ARG A 122 -15.82 15.70 7.51
CA ARG A 122 -16.29 14.98 8.70
C ARG A 122 -17.51 15.62 9.31
N SER A 123 -18.29 14.79 10.00
CA SER A 123 -19.48 15.24 10.70
C SER A 123 -19.12 16.14 11.90
N ASP A 124 -19.87 17.20 12.09
CA ASP A 124 -19.75 18.08 13.28
C ASP A 124 -20.21 17.38 14.57
N ASN A 125 -20.88 16.23 14.48
CA ASN A 125 -21.28 15.44 15.61
C ASN A 125 -20.05 14.76 16.25
N PRO A 126 -19.72 15.03 17.54
CA PRO A 126 -18.48 14.55 18.16
C PRO A 126 -18.37 13.01 18.24
N VAL A 127 -19.50 12.30 18.34
CA VAL A 127 -19.52 10.83 18.35
C VAL A 127 -19.22 10.26 16.96
N VAL A 128 -19.87 10.83 15.93
CA VAL A 128 -19.64 10.43 14.54
C VAL A 128 -18.23 10.80 14.12
N HIS A 129 -17.74 11.98 14.48
CA HIS A 129 -16.36 12.42 14.23
C HIS A 129 -15.33 11.47 14.87
N GLY A 130 -15.54 11.09 16.14
CA GLY A 130 -14.69 10.12 16.84
C GLY A 130 -14.68 8.75 16.13
N LEU A 131 -15.86 8.27 15.70
CA LEU A 131 -15.95 7.03 14.92
C LEU A 131 -15.25 7.14 13.57
N GLN A 132 -15.47 8.25 12.85
CA GLN A 132 -14.79 8.51 11.58
C GLN A 132 -13.26 8.58 11.75
N THR A 133 -12.77 9.13 12.88
CA THR A 133 -11.34 9.15 13.20
C THR A 133 -10.78 7.74 13.34
N VAL A 134 -11.48 6.87 14.08
CA VAL A 134 -11.05 5.45 14.18
C VAL A 134 -11.14 4.73 12.84
N LEU A 135 -12.21 4.95 12.07
CA LEU A 135 -12.38 4.34 10.76
C LEU A 135 -11.37 4.86 9.73
N SER A 136 -10.90 6.11 9.85
CA SER A 136 -9.86 6.63 8.98
C SER A 136 -8.49 5.96 9.20
N LEU A 137 -8.23 5.44 10.41
CA LEU A 137 -7.01 4.67 10.69
C LEU A 137 -6.96 3.35 9.91
N VAL A 138 -8.12 2.83 9.49
CA VAL A 138 -8.23 1.62 8.67
C VAL A 138 -8.67 1.91 7.23
N GLY A 139 -8.66 3.18 6.82
CA GLY A 139 -8.99 3.61 5.45
C GLY A 139 -10.48 3.52 5.09
N LEU A 140 -11.36 3.39 6.08
CA LEU A 140 -12.82 3.32 5.89
C LEU A 140 -13.53 4.67 5.94
N ALA A 141 -12.85 5.70 6.44
CA ALA A 141 -13.34 7.09 6.42
C ALA A 141 -12.28 8.03 5.83
N PRO A 142 -12.69 9.17 5.22
CA PRO A 142 -11.75 10.17 4.74
C PRO A 142 -10.89 10.71 5.89
N PRO A 143 -9.59 10.98 5.65
CA PRO A 143 -8.77 11.71 6.60
C PRO A 143 -9.30 13.15 6.76
N ASP A 144 -9.10 13.73 7.94
CA ASP A 144 -9.43 15.13 8.24
C ASP A 144 -8.19 16.02 8.03
N GLU A 145 -7.60 15.91 6.85
CA GLU A 145 -6.36 16.58 6.51
C GLU A 145 -6.53 17.27 5.15
N ARG A 146 -5.80 18.36 4.95
CA ARG A 146 -5.75 19.10 3.66
C ARG A 146 -4.86 18.37 2.67
N ASP A 147 -5.17 17.11 2.38
CA ASP A 147 -4.37 16.31 1.49
C ASP A 147 -4.85 16.50 0.05
N PHE A 148 -3.91 16.84 -0.82
CA PHE A 148 -4.12 17.01 -2.24
C PHE A 148 -3.46 15.87 -3.01
N VAL A 149 -4.03 15.58 -4.17
CA VAL A 149 -3.43 14.65 -5.13
C VAL A 149 -3.23 15.39 -6.45
N LYS A 150 -1.99 15.48 -6.92
CA LYS A 150 -1.62 16.13 -8.18
C LYS A 150 -0.44 15.40 -8.82
N ARG A 151 -0.18 15.73 -10.08
CA ARG A 151 0.99 15.25 -10.80
C ARG A 151 2.12 16.27 -10.73
N VAL A 152 3.33 15.79 -10.49
CA VAL A 152 4.56 16.60 -10.53
C VAL A 152 4.87 16.95 -11.98
N ILE A 153 4.99 18.24 -12.26
CA ILE A 153 5.29 18.75 -13.60
C ILE A 153 6.73 19.26 -13.68
N ALA A 154 7.19 19.92 -12.62
CA ALA A 154 8.57 20.38 -12.50
C ALA A 154 9.04 20.28 -11.04
N VAL A 155 10.35 20.13 -10.88
CA VAL A 155 11.05 20.02 -9.60
C VAL A 155 11.96 21.24 -9.35
N GLY A 156 12.54 21.34 -8.18
CA GLY A 156 13.41 22.44 -7.78
C GLY A 156 14.49 22.77 -8.82
N GLY A 157 14.76 24.06 -9.00
CA GLY A 157 15.71 24.58 -9.97
C GLY A 157 15.18 24.77 -11.39
N GLN A 158 14.10 24.08 -11.79
CA GLN A 158 13.50 24.17 -13.12
C GLN A 158 12.62 25.43 -13.27
N THR A 159 12.44 25.87 -14.50
CA THR A 159 11.52 26.97 -14.84
C THR A 159 10.34 26.42 -15.63
N VAL A 160 9.13 26.60 -15.12
CA VAL A 160 7.88 26.17 -15.77
C VAL A 160 7.10 27.36 -16.27
N GLU A 161 6.52 27.26 -17.46
CA GLU A 161 5.71 28.30 -18.08
C GLU A 161 4.64 27.70 -18.99
N CYS A 162 3.60 28.45 -19.27
CA CYS A 162 2.58 28.08 -20.27
C CYS A 162 2.25 29.29 -21.15
N CYS A 163 2.13 29.15 -22.45
CA CYS A 163 2.16 27.95 -23.24
C CYS A 163 3.01 28.17 -24.51
N ASP A 164 3.33 27.09 -25.23
CA ASP A 164 3.85 27.17 -26.61
C ASP A 164 2.70 27.41 -27.61
N GLU A 165 3.02 27.41 -28.92
CA GLU A 165 2.05 27.61 -30.00
C GLU A 165 0.99 26.50 -30.09
N GLN A 166 1.26 25.33 -29.51
CA GLN A 166 0.36 24.18 -29.42
C GLN A 166 -0.35 24.10 -28.06
N HIS A 167 -0.30 25.16 -27.27
CA HIS A 167 -0.90 25.26 -25.92
C HIS A 167 -0.34 24.26 -24.90
N ARG A 168 0.92 23.79 -25.07
CA ARG A 168 1.60 22.89 -24.15
C ARG A 168 2.37 23.66 -23.08
N VAL A 169 2.44 23.08 -21.89
CA VAL A 169 3.35 23.54 -20.84
C VAL A 169 4.79 23.32 -21.27
N LYS A 170 5.66 24.23 -20.88
CA LYS A 170 7.11 24.14 -21.09
C LYS A 170 7.82 24.06 -19.76
N VAL A 171 8.88 23.28 -19.70
CA VAL A 171 9.86 23.27 -18.61
C VAL A 171 11.24 23.50 -19.21
N ASP A 172 11.95 24.50 -18.67
CA ASP A 172 13.25 24.97 -19.18
C ASP A 172 13.22 25.27 -20.69
N GLY A 173 12.13 25.89 -21.13
CA GLY A 173 11.88 26.26 -22.51
C GLY A 173 11.49 25.12 -23.44
N LYS A 174 11.42 23.87 -22.97
CA LYS A 174 11.07 22.68 -23.76
C LYS A 174 9.63 22.29 -23.52
N PRO A 175 8.82 22.05 -24.57
CA PRO A 175 7.44 21.61 -24.43
C PRO A 175 7.36 20.21 -23.87
N LEU A 176 6.36 19.97 -23.02
CA LEU A 176 6.11 18.69 -22.38
C LEU A 176 5.29 17.77 -23.27
N ASP A 177 5.49 16.45 -23.08
CA ASP A 177 4.63 15.40 -23.63
C ASP A 177 3.73 14.87 -22.51
N GLU A 178 2.45 15.20 -22.58
CA GLU A 178 1.50 14.99 -21.48
C GLU A 178 0.25 14.19 -21.94
N PRO A 179 0.38 12.91 -22.29
CA PRO A 179 -0.72 12.11 -22.82
C PRO A 179 -1.83 11.82 -21.78
N TYR A 180 -1.59 12.08 -20.52
CA TYR A 180 -2.51 11.89 -19.41
C TYR A 180 -3.49 13.04 -19.22
N ILE A 181 -3.32 14.17 -19.93
CA ILE A 181 -4.24 15.31 -19.79
C ILE A 181 -5.65 14.92 -20.22
N TYR A 182 -6.59 15.25 -19.37
CA TYR A 182 -8.02 15.18 -19.67
C TYR A 182 -8.58 16.57 -19.97
N TRP A 183 -9.21 16.69 -21.13
CA TRP A 183 -10.00 17.83 -21.50
C TRP A 183 -11.47 17.51 -21.32
N GLN A 184 -12.16 18.30 -20.52
CA GLN A 184 -13.60 18.10 -20.31
C GLN A 184 -14.37 18.26 -21.62
N PRO A 185 -15.55 17.62 -21.77
CA PRO A 185 -16.40 17.83 -22.93
C PRO A 185 -16.66 19.32 -23.17
N GLY A 186 -16.36 19.79 -24.38
CA GLY A 186 -16.48 21.20 -24.76
C GLY A 186 -15.24 22.05 -24.48
N THR A 187 -14.16 21.45 -23.93
CA THR A 187 -12.86 22.10 -23.75
C THR A 187 -11.79 21.48 -24.65
N SER A 188 -10.71 22.19 -24.86
CA SER A 188 -9.62 21.84 -25.75
C SER A 188 -8.27 22.34 -25.20
N PRO A 189 -7.12 21.98 -25.79
CA PRO A 189 -5.83 22.56 -25.43
C PRO A 189 -5.79 24.10 -25.49
N ALA A 190 -6.60 24.73 -26.35
CA ALA A 190 -6.70 26.18 -26.43
C ALA A 190 -7.28 26.85 -25.16
N ASP A 191 -7.98 26.07 -24.33
CA ASP A 191 -8.54 26.53 -23.06
C ASP A 191 -7.52 26.38 -21.90
N HIS A 192 -6.28 25.99 -22.21
CA HIS A 192 -5.20 25.94 -21.22
C HIS A 192 -4.88 27.37 -20.76
N GLU A 193 -5.09 27.63 -19.48
CA GLU A 193 -4.84 28.94 -18.88
C GLU A 193 -3.33 29.26 -18.93
N PRO A 194 -2.93 30.35 -19.62
CA PRO A 194 -1.51 30.72 -19.68
C PRO A 194 -1.04 31.24 -18.33
N PHE A 195 0.21 30.99 -18.00
CA PHE A 195 0.89 31.55 -16.84
C PHE A 195 2.33 31.95 -17.17
N ALA A 196 2.83 32.98 -16.47
CA ALA A 196 4.17 33.49 -16.64
C ALA A 196 5.24 32.48 -16.18
N PRO A 197 6.49 32.60 -16.67
CA PRO A 197 7.56 31.73 -16.20
C PRO A 197 7.73 31.82 -14.67
N VAL A 198 7.75 30.64 -14.04
CA VAL A 198 7.97 30.45 -12.61
C VAL A 198 9.20 29.59 -12.40
N LYS A 199 10.21 30.12 -11.72
CA LYS A 199 11.33 29.32 -11.27
C LYS A 199 10.93 28.59 -10.01
N VAL A 200 10.92 27.26 -10.05
CA VAL A 200 10.60 26.40 -8.89
C VAL A 200 11.77 26.49 -7.90
N PRO A 201 11.54 26.91 -6.65
CA PRO A 201 12.60 26.93 -5.63
C PRO A 201 13.17 25.55 -5.37
N GLU A 202 14.43 25.45 -4.95
CA GLU A 202 15.03 24.19 -4.52
C GLU A 202 14.22 23.56 -3.36
N GLY A 203 14.02 22.23 -3.40
CA GLY A 203 13.20 21.53 -2.44
C GLY A 203 11.69 21.77 -2.58
N HIS A 204 11.26 22.31 -3.73
CA HIS A 204 9.84 22.53 -4.05
C HIS A 204 9.46 21.84 -5.36
N LEU A 205 8.16 21.67 -5.53
CA LEU A 205 7.52 21.04 -6.69
C LEU A 205 6.52 22.02 -7.32
N TRP A 206 6.41 21.97 -8.64
CA TRP A 206 5.27 22.51 -9.37
C TRP A 206 4.36 21.36 -9.75
N VAL A 207 3.13 21.39 -9.25
CA VAL A 207 2.19 20.31 -9.44
C VAL A 207 0.93 20.78 -10.18
N MET A 208 0.38 19.92 -11.03
CA MET A 208 -0.85 20.23 -11.78
C MET A 208 -1.79 19.03 -11.76
N GLY A 209 -3.09 19.30 -11.88
CA GLY A 209 -4.08 18.25 -12.08
C GLY A 209 -4.10 17.80 -13.54
N ASP A 210 -4.40 16.51 -13.76
CA ASP A 210 -4.54 15.95 -15.10
C ASP A 210 -5.76 16.51 -15.84
N ASN A 211 -6.81 16.92 -15.09
CA ASN A 211 -7.93 17.68 -15.61
C ASN A 211 -7.61 19.19 -15.60
N ARG A 212 -6.94 19.66 -16.65
CA ARG A 212 -6.35 21.00 -16.72
C ARG A 212 -7.34 22.13 -16.53
N THR A 213 -8.57 21.98 -17.00
CA THR A 213 -9.63 23.01 -16.94
C THR A 213 -10.41 22.97 -15.62
N ASN A 214 -10.31 21.88 -14.85
CA ASN A 214 -11.01 21.70 -13.58
C ASN A 214 -10.05 21.30 -12.44
N SER A 215 -8.95 22.01 -12.32
CA SER A 215 -7.99 21.80 -11.23
C SER A 215 -7.58 23.12 -10.62
N THR A 216 -7.65 23.17 -9.28
CA THR A 216 -7.03 24.23 -8.49
C THR A 216 -5.70 23.68 -7.96
N ASP A 217 -4.60 24.08 -8.58
CA ASP A 217 -3.26 23.55 -8.37
C ASP A 217 -2.23 24.69 -8.34
N SER A 218 -0.95 24.43 -8.53
CA SER A 218 0.15 25.42 -8.46
C SER A 218 -0.08 26.66 -9.32
N ARG A 219 -0.87 26.58 -10.38
CA ARG A 219 -1.23 27.72 -11.23
C ARG A 219 -2.08 28.76 -10.52
N LYS A 220 -2.95 28.32 -9.58
CA LYS A 220 -3.99 29.15 -8.95
C LYS A 220 -3.82 29.27 -7.44
N GLN A 221 -3.35 28.24 -6.80
CA GLN A 221 -3.13 28.21 -5.35
C GLN A 221 -2.04 29.20 -4.95
N GLY A 222 -2.22 29.82 -3.78
CA GLY A 222 -1.30 30.87 -3.31
C GLY A 222 -1.24 32.10 -4.21
N GLY A 223 -2.17 32.25 -5.18
CA GLY A 223 -2.12 33.28 -6.21
C GLY A 223 -1.19 32.93 -7.37
N GLY A 224 -0.73 31.70 -7.47
CA GLY A 224 0.24 31.23 -8.48
C GLY A 224 1.67 31.66 -8.18
N GLY A 225 2.55 31.55 -9.19
CA GLY A 225 3.97 31.90 -9.03
C GLY A 225 4.67 31.03 -7.98
N GLU A 226 5.68 31.56 -7.30
CA GLU A 226 6.43 30.80 -6.28
C GLU A 226 5.54 30.35 -5.10
N ALA A 227 4.53 31.13 -4.71
CA ALA A 227 3.60 30.77 -3.64
C ALA A 227 2.67 29.62 -4.01
N GLY A 228 2.54 29.29 -5.29
CA GLY A 228 1.84 28.12 -5.79
C GLY A 228 2.65 26.82 -5.72
N THR A 229 3.95 26.89 -5.42
CA THR A 229 4.79 25.68 -5.31
C THR A 229 4.52 24.92 -4.01
N VAL A 230 4.84 23.62 -4.01
CA VAL A 230 4.67 22.71 -2.87
C VAL A 230 6.03 22.31 -2.34
N PRO A 231 6.36 22.54 -1.05
CA PRO A 231 7.57 21.99 -0.45
C PRO A 231 7.59 20.44 -0.54
N GLU A 232 8.73 19.86 -0.87
CA GLU A 232 8.89 18.39 -0.93
C GLU A 232 8.60 17.73 0.42
N GLU A 233 8.89 18.39 1.53
CA GLU A 233 8.60 17.93 2.88
C GLU A 233 7.10 17.76 3.17
N ASN A 234 6.25 18.43 2.39
CA ASN A 234 4.80 18.28 2.47
C ASN A 234 4.30 17.02 1.75
N VAL A 235 5.14 16.34 0.97
CA VAL A 235 4.75 15.14 0.24
C VAL A 235 4.62 13.96 1.21
N ILE A 236 3.45 13.35 1.20
CA ILE A 236 3.10 12.21 2.06
C ILE A 236 3.53 10.90 1.40
N GLY A 237 3.47 10.83 0.06
CA GLY A 237 3.87 9.65 -0.69
C GLY A 237 3.38 9.64 -2.12
N LYS A 238 3.72 8.56 -2.83
CA LYS A 238 3.41 8.34 -4.24
C LYS A 238 2.16 7.50 -4.41
N ALA A 239 1.23 7.95 -5.24
CA ALA A 239 0.06 7.18 -5.63
C ALA A 239 0.46 6.06 -6.60
N ARG A 240 0.23 4.78 -6.22
CA ARG A 240 0.71 3.62 -6.97
C ARG A 240 -0.37 2.90 -7.77
N VAL A 241 -1.51 2.66 -7.14
CA VAL A 241 -2.55 1.81 -7.71
C VAL A 241 -3.93 2.20 -7.20
N ILE A 242 -4.92 2.15 -8.08
CA ILE A 242 -6.33 2.23 -7.71
C ILE A 242 -6.75 0.86 -7.15
N VAL A 243 -7.16 0.82 -5.89
CA VAL A 243 -7.55 -0.42 -5.19
C VAL A 243 -9.06 -0.62 -5.11
N LEU A 244 -9.84 0.41 -5.33
CA LEU A 244 -11.31 0.36 -5.42
C LEU A 244 -11.81 1.49 -6.32
N PRO A 245 -12.90 1.28 -7.05
CA PRO A 245 -13.66 0.03 -7.20
C PRO A 245 -12.89 -1.02 -8.03
N PRO A 246 -13.23 -2.33 -7.92
CA PRO A 246 -12.53 -3.38 -8.67
C PRO A 246 -12.56 -3.21 -10.19
N SER A 247 -13.60 -2.57 -10.71
CA SER A 247 -13.73 -2.25 -12.15
C SER A 247 -12.68 -1.25 -12.66
N ARG A 248 -11.99 -0.55 -11.75
CA ARG A 248 -10.95 0.44 -12.07
C ARG A 248 -9.57 0.04 -11.54
N TRP A 249 -9.36 -1.21 -11.17
CA TRP A 249 -8.05 -1.69 -10.72
C TRP A 249 -7.00 -1.50 -11.82
N GLN A 250 -6.11 -0.57 -11.58
CA GLN A 250 -4.98 -0.28 -12.48
C GLN A 250 -3.86 0.41 -11.71
N GLY A 251 -2.63 0.26 -12.20
CA GLY A 251 -1.50 1.06 -11.77
C GLY A 251 -1.65 2.51 -12.21
N ILE A 252 -1.16 3.44 -11.42
CA ILE A 252 -1.05 4.85 -11.79
C ILE A 252 0.30 5.00 -12.45
N GLY A 253 0.29 5.34 -13.76
CA GLY A 253 1.51 5.44 -14.56
C GLY A 253 2.34 6.69 -14.20
N ASP A 254 3.64 6.51 -14.24
CA ASP A 254 4.65 7.55 -14.02
C ASP A 254 5.20 8.03 -15.37
N HIS A 255 4.33 8.52 -16.25
CA HIS A 255 4.79 9.07 -17.52
C HIS A 255 5.55 10.37 -17.26
N ASN A 256 6.87 10.33 -17.42
CA ASN A 256 7.70 11.52 -17.29
C ASN A 256 7.50 12.43 -18.51
N PRO A 257 6.82 13.58 -18.36
CA PRO A 257 6.50 14.45 -19.49
C PRO A 257 7.72 15.16 -20.07
N GLN A 258 8.83 15.17 -19.34
CA GLN A 258 10.09 15.78 -19.75
C GLN A 258 10.99 14.79 -20.52
N ALA A 259 10.71 13.47 -20.49
CA ALA A 259 11.59 12.46 -21.05
C ALA A 259 11.84 12.62 -22.56
N VAL A 260 10.81 12.96 -23.32
CA VAL A 260 10.91 13.19 -24.76
C VAL A 260 11.72 14.44 -25.06
N ALA A 261 11.52 15.49 -24.27
CA ALA A 261 12.24 16.76 -24.39
C ALA A 261 13.74 16.63 -24.09
N MET A 262 14.13 15.68 -23.24
CA MET A 262 15.52 15.39 -22.89
C MET A 262 16.20 14.38 -23.84
N GLY A 263 15.48 13.85 -24.85
CA GLY A 263 16.03 12.87 -25.79
C GLY A 263 16.25 11.49 -25.18
N ALA A 264 15.53 11.15 -24.11
CA ALA A 264 15.59 9.82 -23.52
C ALA A 264 15.11 8.76 -24.55
N PRO A 265 15.82 7.64 -24.71
CA PRO A 265 15.42 6.61 -25.66
C PRO A 265 14.09 5.96 -25.20
N ALA A 266 13.17 5.76 -26.15
CA ALA A 266 11.80 5.27 -25.93
C ALA A 266 11.68 3.93 -25.18
N TRP A 267 12.78 3.20 -24.95
CA TRP A 267 12.77 1.93 -24.19
C TRP A 267 12.70 2.11 -22.66
N GLN A 268 12.95 3.33 -22.13
CA GLN A 268 12.88 3.56 -20.68
C GLN A 268 11.44 3.55 -20.12
N GLY A 269 10.43 3.75 -20.97
CA GLY A 269 9.02 3.60 -20.59
C GLY A 269 8.47 2.17 -20.64
N ALA A 270 9.26 1.22 -21.13
CA ALA A 270 8.80 -0.15 -21.42
C ALA A 270 9.46 -1.22 -20.55
N VAL A 271 9.61 -0.97 -19.23
CA VAL A 271 9.94 -2.06 -18.32
C VAL A 271 8.63 -2.80 -18.01
N PRO A 272 8.37 -3.98 -18.61
CA PRO A 272 7.13 -4.69 -18.34
C PRO A 272 7.11 -5.11 -16.88
N ALA A 273 5.97 -4.91 -16.23
CA ALA A 273 5.68 -5.36 -14.85
C ALA A 273 5.90 -6.88 -14.61
N GLY A 274 6.34 -7.62 -15.63
CA GLY A 274 6.69 -9.03 -15.58
C GLY A 274 8.09 -9.37 -15.07
N ALA A 275 9.00 -8.41 -14.96
CA ALA A 275 10.38 -8.71 -14.52
C ALA A 275 10.47 -9.18 -13.07
N GLY A 276 9.53 -8.72 -12.20
CA GLY A 276 9.46 -9.13 -10.79
C GLY A 276 9.05 -10.59 -10.59
N VAL A 277 8.25 -11.15 -11.50
CA VAL A 277 7.75 -12.55 -11.40
C VAL A 277 8.87 -13.54 -11.76
N LEU A 278 9.76 -13.21 -12.68
CA LEU A 278 10.87 -14.07 -13.06
C LEU A 278 11.96 -14.15 -12.00
N ALA A 279 12.13 -13.10 -11.18
CA ALA A 279 13.09 -13.11 -10.07
C ALA A 279 12.60 -13.92 -8.84
N ALA A 280 11.29 -14.04 -8.65
CA ALA A 280 10.71 -14.81 -7.53
C ALA A 280 10.76 -16.34 -7.76
N TRP A 281 10.81 -16.80 -9.01
CA TRP A 281 10.81 -18.22 -9.34
C TRP A 281 12.01 -19.02 -8.77
N PRO A 282 13.28 -18.55 -8.89
CA PRO A 282 14.40 -19.30 -8.32
C PRO A 282 14.35 -19.38 -6.80
N VAL A 283 13.84 -18.35 -6.11
CA VAL A 283 13.73 -18.34 -4.63
C VAL A 283 12.69 -19.36 -4.15
N LEU A 284 11.55 -19.47 -4.84
CA LEU A 284 10.53 -20.47 -4.55
C LEU A 284 11.00 -21.90 -4.87
N PHE A 285 11.83 -22.06 -5.92
CA PHE A 285 12.36 -23.39 -6.29
C PHE A 285 13.46 -23.84 -5.32
N LEU A 286 14.32 -22.92 -4.85
CA LEU A 286 15.34 -23.20 -3.83
C LEU A 286 14.69 -23.52 -2.48
N GLY A 287 13.67 -22.80 -2.08
CA GLY A 287 12.90 -23.06 -0.85
C GLY A 287 12.24 -24.44 -0.85
N ARG A 288 11.68 -24.87 -2.00
CA ARG A 288 11.11 -26.21 -2.15
C ARG A 288 12.17 -27.33 -2.11
N ARG A 289 13.36 -27.11 -2.65
CA ARG A 289 14.46 -28.09 -2.60
C ARG A 289 15.07 -28.20 -1.19
N LEU A 290 15.22 -27.10 -0.47
CA LEU A 290 15.68 -27.11 0.92
C LEU A 290 14.68 -27.81 1.85
N ARG A 291 13.38 -27.58 1.67
CA ARG A 291 12.34 -28.24 2.46
C ARG A 291 12.32 -29.74 2.24
N LYS A 292 12.52 -30.23 1.01
CA LYS A 292 12.61 -31.66 0.70
C LYS A 292 13.87 -32.35 1.29
N ARG A 293 14.96 -31.61 1.51
CA ARG A 293 16.18 -32.15 2.16
C ARG A 293 16.07 -32.23 3.68
N LEU A 294 15.25 -31.38 4.30
CA LEU A 294 15.05 -31.34 5.74
C LEU A 294 13.94 -32.29 6.22
N THR A 295 13.08 -32.79 5.33
CA THR A 295 11.98 -33.70 5.65
C THR A 295 12.15 -35.13 5.06
N GLY A 296 13.37 -35.48 4.62
CA GLY A 296 13.68 -36.83 4.16
C GLY A 296 13.60 -37.84 5.32
N PRO A 297 13.01 -39.06 5.12
CA PRO A 297 12.87 -40.01 6.18
C PRO A 297 14.26 -40.52 6.60
N SER A 298 14.49 -40.51 7.91
CA SER A 298 15.64 -41.17 8.52
C SER A 298 15.53 -42.68 8.24
N ARG A 299 16.47 -43.23 7.48
CA ARG A 299 16.67 -44.68 7.36
C ARG A 299 17.31 -45.16 8.64
N THR A 300 16.57 -45.94 9.37
CA THR A 300 17.12 -46.92 10.33
C THR A 300 17.51 -48.17 9.57
#